data_3b7c908d668b77fb4dbacab16d7e2cb1
#
_entry.id   3b7c908d668b77fb4dbacab16d7e2cb1
#
_cell.length_a   1.000
_cell.length_b   1.000
_cell.length_c   1.000
_cell.angle_alpha   90.00
_cell.angle_beta   90.00
_cell.angle_gamma   90.00
#
_symmetry.space_group_name_H-M   'P 1'
#
loop_
_entity.id
_entity.type
_entity.pdbx_description
1 polymer ?
#
loop_
_entity_poly.entity_id
_entity_poly.type
_entity_poly.pdbx_seq_one_letter_code
_entity_poly.pdbx_strand_id
1 'polypeptide(L)'
;MNVLTLTARELGRLLRGRLTWLVLGLTALSPAAGLTVLRFTASETMLSRCVADPAMAAGVLGGLLLALLTLWDSARAPKSRVEVLTDAAVSPLTAALARLAALLVTAALALVLTTLAWLPWPAYTVGSVFDGLDYLLAYGILMGLALPLCILLAGAAWQFTRRFDLSLVLVAVLAALSLTVWRGEWQLCWLNPCVWALSDDFSNFRVLRSAAYMRLTWLLGLAGVWALSWLCIRRYGKGPLGSLARSARRVYRPLLALALLLCCGWSYAAQPFIDRSNPDLTVMSFFEIPYLEGVTFVSRTAQVFPDTKAGTVSGRASFRFENTSGQEQKVAFGVNPGYTVSDVQANGVDVPFTVSAYQEYNEALLE
;
A
#
# COMPACT_ATOMS: atom_id res chain seq x y z
N MET A 1 -18.51 19.51 27.16
CA MET A 1 -18.31 18.04 27.17
C MET A 1 -16.98 17.74 26.51
N ASN A 2 -16.12 16.94 27.15
CA ASN A 2 -14.78 16.61 26.62
C ASN A 2 -14.92 15.65 25.42
N VAL A 3 -14.00 15.74 24.43
CA VAL A 3 -14.00 14.87 23.23
C VAL A 3 -13.99 13.39 23.64
N LEU A 4 -13.19 13.02 24.62
CA LEU A 4 -13.08 11.62 25.11
C LEU A 4 -14.40 11.05 25.63
N THR A 5 -15.13 11.81 26.43
CA THR A 5 -16.44 11.37 26.96
C THR A 5 -17.48 11.21 25.88
N LEU A 6 -17.41 12.07 24.84
CA LEU A 6 -18.28 11.97 23.69
C LEU A 6 -17.91 10.76 22.81
N THR A 7 -16.62 10.54 22.60
CA THR A 7 -16.12 9.34 21.88
C THR A 7 -16.59 8.05 22.54
N ALA A 8 -16.46 7.94 23.88
CA ALA A 8 -16.92 6.77 24.61
C ALA A 8 -18.44 6.52 24.46
N ARG A 9 -19.25 7.59 24.45
CA ARG A 9 -20.68 7.49 24.20
C ARG A 9 -21.01 7.07 22.76
N GLU A 10 -20.33 7.65 21.78
CA GLU A 10 -20.49 7.29 20.36
C GLU A 10 -20.05 5.83 20.10
N LEU A 11 -18.94 5.41 20.69
CA LEU A 11 -18.50 4.02 20.61
C LEU A 11 -19.52 3.07 21.23
N GLY A 12 -19.98 3.37 22.47
CA GLY A 12 -21.03 2.56 23.12
C GLY A 12 -22.32 2.50 22.30
N ARG A 13 -22.69 3.58 21.58
CA ARG A 13 -23.82 3.62 20.68
C ARG A 13 -23.58 2.72 19.45
N LEU A 14 -22.40 2.80 18.83
CA LEU A 14 -22.03 1.97 17.68
C LEU A 14 -22.04 0.49 18.05
N LEU A 15 -21.41 0.11 19.15
CA LEU A 15 -21.31 -1.29 19.61
C LEU A 15 -22.65 -1.89 20.03
N ARG A 16 -23.66 -1.09 20.41
CA ARG A 16 -25.05 -1.54 20.62
C ARG A 16 -25.80 -1.77 19.32
N GLY A 17 -25.31 -1.26 18.19
CA GLY A 17 -25.94 -1.37 16.88
C GLY A 17 -25.71 -2.74 16.25
N ARG A 18 -26.80 -3.42 15.85
CA ARG A 18 -26.71 -4.73 15.15
C ARG A 18 -25.89 -4.65 13.84
N LEU A 19 -26.01 -3.51 13.13
CA LEU A 19 -25.26 -3.28 11.89
C LEU A 19 -23.75 -3.28 12.11
N THR A 20 -23.27 -2.73 13.24
CA THR A 20 -21.84 -2.72 13.56
C THR A 20 -21.30 -4.14 13.74
N TRP A 21 -22.02 -5.00 14.44
CA TRP A 21 -21.63 -6.42 14.61
C TRP A 21 -21.68 -7.19 13.31
N LEU A 22 -22.66 -6.92 12.44
CA LEU A 22 -22.70 -7.50 11.10
C LEU A 22 -21.48 -7.07 10.27
N VAL A 23 -21.12 -5.78 10.30
CA VAL A 23 -19.92 -5.28 9.60
C VAL A 23 -18.65 -5.91 10.18
N LEU A 24 -18.51 -6.00 11.50
CA LEU A 24 -17.38 -6.66 12.15
C LEU A 24 -17.27 -8.14 11.74
N GLY A 25 -18.39 -8.86 11.76
CA GLY A 25 -18.45 -10.27 11.35
C GLY A 25 -18.09 -10.48 9.89
N LEU A 26 -18.64 -9.67 8.98
CA LEU A 26 -18.31 -9.72 7.55
C LEU A 26 -16.85 -9.34 7.30
N THR A 27 -16.31 -8.36 8.04
CA THR A 27 -14.89 -8.01 7.96
C THR A 27 -14.02 -9.16 8.45
N ALA A 28 -14.40 -9.84 9.52
CA ALA A 28 -13.67 -11.01 10.01
C ALA A 28 -13.71 -12.21 9.04
N LEU A 29 -14.74 -12.32 8.21
CA LEU A 29 -14.85 -13.36 7.17
C LEU A 29 -14.15 -12.98 5.85
N SER A 30 -13.84 -11.71 5.64
CA SER A 30 -13.32 -11.19 4.36
C SER A 30 -11.96 -11.79 3.92
N PRO A 31 -11.04 -12.25 4.80
CA PRO A 31 -9.82 -12.93 4.36
C PRO A 31 -10.09 -14.18 3.50
N ALA A 32 -11.25 -14.86 3.69
CA ALA A 32 -11.62 -16.00 2.88
C ALA A 32 -11.69 -15.68 1.39
N ALA A 33 -12.05 -14.44 1.03
CA ALA A 33 -12.06 -14.01 -0.36
C ALA A 33 -10.64 -13.95 -0.97
N GLY A 34 -9.62 -13.67 -0.17
CA GLY A 34 -8.22 -13.69 -0.59
C GLY A 34 -7.70 -15.08 -0.91
N LEU A 35 -8.24 -16.10 -0.26
CA LEU A 35 -7.88 -17.50 -0.56
C LEU A 35 -8.47 -18.01 -1.88
N THR A 36 -9.55 -17.42 -2.38
CA THR A 36 -10.35 -17.97 -3.48
C THR A 36 -10.44 -17.07 -4.70
N VAL A 37 -10.94 -15.85 -4.54
CA VAL A 37 -11.39 -15.00 -5.65
C VAL A 37 -10.51 -13.77 -5.83
N LEU A 38 -10.10 -13.14 -4.73
CA LEU A 38 -9.37 -11.86 -4.73
C LEU A 38 -7.88 -12.09 -4.50
N ARG A 39 -7.16 -12.43 -5.56
CA ARG A 39 -5.70 -12.50 -5.51
C ARG A 39 -5.09 -11.17 -5.91
N PHE A 40 -4.24 -10.64 -5.06
CA PHE A 40 -3.55 -9.37 -5.25
C PHE A 40 -2.06 -9.55 -5.54
N THR A 41 -1.46 -10.62 -5.01
CA THR A 41 -0.06 -10.97 -5.27
C THR A 41 0.08 -11.66 -6.63
N ALA A 42 1.24 -11.48 -7.26
CA ALA A 42 1.56 -12.13 -8.53
C ALA A 42 2.23 -13.51 -8.34
N SER A 43 2.65 -13.83 -7.12
CA SER A 43 3.39 -15.05 -6.78
C SER A 43 2.52 -16.07 -6.06
N GLU A 44 2.84 -17.35 -6.26
CA GLU A 44 2.18 -18.47 -5.62
C GLU A 44 2.91 -19.00 -4.37
N THR A 45 3.81 -18.21 -3.76
CA THR A 45 4.45 -18.56 -2.48
C THR A 45 3.39 -18.79 -1.39
N MET A 46 3.71 -19.65 -0.43
CA MET A 46 2.78 -20.01 0.66
C MET A 46 2.40 -18.79 1.50
N LEU A 47 3.38 -17.92 1.83
CA LEU A 47 3.10 -16.70 2.58
C LEU A 47 2.27 -15.70 1.78
N SER A 48 2.47 -15.59 0.45
CA SER A 48 1.61 -14.74 -0.39
C SER A 48 0.16 -15.23 -0.35
N ARG A 49 -0.07 -16.53 -0.53
CA ARG A 49 -1.42 -17.11 -0.58
C ARG A 49 -2.12 -17.16 0.78
N CYS A 50 -1.38 -17.50 1.84
CA CYS A 50 -1.99 -17.73 3.16
C CYS A 50 -2.00 -16.49 4.06
N VAL A 51 -1.19 -15.48 3.76
CA VAL A 51 -1.04 -14.27 4.60
C VAL A 51 -1.34 -12.99 3.83
N ALA A 52 -0.62 -12.71 2.72
CA ALA A 52 -0.75 -11.43 2.02
C ALA A 52 -2.11 -11.25 1.34
N ASP A 53 -2.54 -12.19 0.52
CA ASP A 53 -3.82 -12.11 -0.19
C ASP A 53 -5.02 -12.05 0.77
N PRO A 54 -5.10 -12.88 1.84
CA PRO A 54 -6.14 -12.75 2.85
C PRO A 54 -6.12 -11.41 3.59
N ALA A 55 -4.93 -10.90 3.96
CA ALA A 55 -4.81 -9.61 4.63
C ALA A 55 -5.23 -8.43 3.72
N MET A 56 -4.87 -8.48 2.43
CA MET A 56 -5.29 -7.48 1.46
C MET A 56 -6.80 -7.55 1.17
N ALA A 57 -7.35 -8.75 0.99
CA ALA A 57 -8.80 -8.94 0.82
C ALA A 57 -9.57 -8.37 2.02
N ALA A 58 -9.07 -8.63 3.24
CA ALA A 58 -9.64 -8.06 4.45
C ALA A 58 -9.53 -6.54 4.52
N GLY A 59 -8.41 -5.98 4.06
CA GLY A 59 -8.22 -4.53 3.96
C GLY A 59 -9.19 -3.88 2.98
N VAL A 60 -9.36 -4.46 1.80
CA VAL A 60 -10.26 -3.95 0.75
C VAL A 60 -11.72 -4.09 1.16
N LEU A 61 -12.17 -5.32 1.42
CA LEU A 61 -13.59 -5.59 1.73
C LEU A 61 -13.98 -4.99 3.09
N GLY A 62 -13.16 -5.20 4.12
CA GLY A 62 -13.39 -4.63 5.44
C GLY A 62 -13.35 -3.10 5.44
N GLY A 63 -12.44 -2.51 4.67
CA GLY A 63 -12.38 -1.06 4.47
C GLY A 63 -13.65 -0.51 3.83
N LEU A 64 -14.16 -1.14 2.77
CA LEU A 64 -15.41 -0.74 2.10
C LEU A 64 -16.63 -0.93 3.01
N LEU A 65 -16.67 -2.00 3.80
CA LEU A 65 -17.73 -2.21 4.80
C LEU A 65 -17.72 -1.12 5.89
N LEU A 66 -16.53 -0.74 6.37
CA LEU A 66 -16.40 0.37 7.33
C LEU A 66 -16.69 1.72 6.71
N ALA A 67 -16.37 1.95 5.43
CA ALA A 67 -16.80 3.15 4.71
C ALA A 67 -18.33 3.23 4.64
N LEU A 68 -19.00 2.12 4.31
CA LEU A 68 -20.46 2.04 4.30
C LEU A 68 -21.06 2.31 5.69
N LEU A 69 -20.49 1.72 6.74
CA LEU A 69 -20.88 1.99 8.14
C LEU A 69 -20.72 3.47 8.48
N THR A 70 -19.61 4.09 8.06
CA THR A 70 -19.32 5.51 8.27
C THR A 70 -20.36 6.40 7.61
N LEU A 71 -20.73 6.11 6.35
CA LEU A 71 -21.76 6.84 5.62
C LEU A 71 -23.14 6.66 6.25
N TRP A 72 -23.47 5.42 6.61
CA TRP A 72 -24.74 5.09 7.26
C TRP A 72 -24.90 5.83 8.59
N ASP A 73 -23.88 5.76 9.45
CA ASP A 73 -23.89 6.44 10.74
C ASP A 73 -23.98 7.96 10.59
N SER A 74 -23.27 8.52 9.62
CA SER A 74 -23.28 9.94 9.32
C SER A 74 -24.64 10.43 8.79
N ALA A 75 -25.32 9.63 7.98
CA ALA A 75 -26.63 9.95 7.43
C ALA A 75 -27.78 9.85 8.45
N ARG A 76 -27.57 9.19 9.57
CA ARG A 76 -28.58 8.94 10.59
C ARG A 76 -29.02 10.23 11.30
N ALA A 77 -28.06 11.09 11.68
CA ALA A 77 -28.37 12.32 12.43
C ALA A 77 -29.28 13.29 11.68
N PRO A 78 -29.06 13.60 10.39
CA PRO A 78 -29.99 14.41 9.60
C PRO A 78 -31.38 13.77 9.44
N LYS A 79 -31.42 12.45 9.22
CA LYS A 79 -32.72 11.73 9.06
C LYS A 79 -33.58 11.78 10.30
N SER A 80 -32.99 11.74 11.49
CA SER A 80 -33.71 11.77 12.76
C SER A 80 -34.00 13.21 13.26
N ARG A 81 -33.60 14.24 12.52
CA ARG A 81 -33.73 15.67 12.89
C ARG A 81 -33.09 16.04 14.24
N VAL A 82 -32.23 15.21 14.77
CA VAL A 82 -31.52 15.41 16.05
C VAL A 82 -30.36 16.40 15.91
N GLU A 83 -30.00 16.78 14.68
CA GLU A 83 -28.89 17.69 14.39
C GLU A 83 -29.01 19.03 15.10
N VAL A 84 -30.25 19.56 15.23
CA VAL A 84 -30.52 20.81 15.94
C VAL A 84 -30.17 20.72 17.43
N LEU A 85 -30.53 19.61 18.07
CA LEU A 85 -30.29 19.41 19.50
C LEU A 85 -28.78 19.14 19.75
N THR A 86 -28.13 18.40 18.85
CA THR A 86 -26.68 18.13 18.97
C THR A 86 -25.85 19.39 18.76
N ASP A 87 -26.22 20.25 17.80
CA ASP A 87 -25.51 21.51 17.54
C ASP A 87 -25.70 22.55 18.67
N ALA A 88 -26.80 22.49 19.40
CA ALA A 88 -26.98 23.30 20.60
C ALA A 88 -26.15 22.84 21.79
N ALA A 89 -25.92 21.53 21.92
CA ALA A 89 -25.21 20.93 23.04
C ALA A 89 -23.68 20.81 22.84
N VAL A 90 -23.23 20.56 21.60
CA VAL A 90 -21.83 20.25 21.27
C VAL A 90 -21.45 20.94 19.96
N SER A 91 -20.17 21.40 19.85
CA SER A 91 -19.71 21.97 18.59
C SER A 91 -19.70 20.88 17.50
N PRO A 92 -20.15 21.19 16.26
CA PRO A 92 -20.20 20.22 15.16
C PRO A 92 -18.86 19.55 14.85
N LEU A 93 -17.74 20.27 15.03
CA LEU A 93 -16.42 19.72 14.86
C LEU A 93 -16.08 18.69 15.97
N THR A 94 -16.42 19.00 17.23
CA THR A 94 -16.22 18.07 18.35
C THR A 94 -17.01 16.78 18.13
N ALA A 95 -18.24 16.88 17.63
CA ALA A 95 -19.07 15.73 17.30
C ALA A 95 -18.47 14.91 16.14
N ALA A 96 -17.96 15.58 15.10
CA ALA A 96 -17.30 14.90 13.98
C ALA A 96 -16.02 14.17 14.41
N LEU A 97 -15.19 14.81 15.25
CA LEU A 97 -13.97 14.19 15.80
C LEU A 97 -14.29 12.99 16.70
N ALA A 98 -15.28 13.11 17.57
CA ALA A 98 -15.67 12.01 18.45
C ALA A 98 -16.23 10.82 17.67
N ARG A 99 -17.00 11.07 16.61
CA ARG A 99 -17.50 10.03 15.71
C ARG A 99 -16.37 9.36 14.95
N LEU A 100 -15.42 10.14 14.39
CA LEU A 100 -14.25 9.59 13.72
C LEU A 100 -13.44 8.69 14.69
N ALA A 101 -13.16 9.17 15.90
CA ALA A 101 -12.45 8.40 16.90
C ALA A 101 -13.15 7.08 17.24
N ALA A 102 -14.49 7.11 17.41
CA ALA A 102 -15.26 5.89 17.70
C ALA A 102 -15.21 4.90 16.52
N LEU A 103 -15.24 5.37 15.27
CA LEU A 103 -15.12 4.53 14.08
C LEU A 103 -13.71 3.94 13.96
N LEU A 104 -12.66 4.72 14.26
CA LEU A 104 -11.27 4.22 14.27
C LEU A 104 -11.06 3.14 15.36
N VAL A 105 -11.66 3.29 16.53
CA VAL A 105 -11.65 2.24 17.56
C VAL A 105 -12.40 0.99 17.09
N THR A 106 -13.52 1.17 16.38
CA THR A 106 -14.26 0.04 15.77
C THR A 106 -13.42 -0.65 14.69
N ALA A 107 -12.65 0.10 13.89
CA ALA A 107 -11.70 -0.47 12.92
C ALA A 107 -10.57 -1.25 13.59
N ALA A 108 -10.01 -0.71 14.69
CA ALA A 108 -9.00 -1.44 15.48
C ALA A 108 -9.56 -2.74 16.06
N LEU A 109 -10.81 -2.72 16.53
CA LEU A 109 -11.49 -3.93 16.99
C LEU A 109 -11.68 -4.94 15.85
N ALA A 110 -12.08 -4.48 14.65
CA ALA A 110 -12.19 -5.33 13.46
C ALA A 110 -10.86 -5.97 13.09
N LEU A 111 -9.75 -5.18 13.11
CA LEU A 111 -8.42 -5.70 12.86
C LEU A 111 -8.04 -6.80 13.85
N VAL A 112 -8.17 -6.53 15.15
CA VAL A 112 -7.83 -7.51 16.21
C VAL A 112 -8.65 -8.79 16.06
N LEU A 113 -9.96 -8.68 15.90
CA LEU A 113 -10.84 -9.85 15.73
C LEU A 113 -10.46 -10.67 14.50
N THR A 114 -10.20 -10.01 13.35
CA THR A 114 -9.84 -10.69 12.11
C THR A 114 -8.47 -11.35 12.24
N THR A 115 -7.47 -10.65 12.74
CA THR A 115 -6.11 -11.17 12.91
C THR A 115 -6.09 -12.39 13.83
N LEU A 116 -6.81 -12.34 14.96
CA LEU A 116 -6.87 -13.47 15.90
C LEU A 116 -7.68 -14.65 15.31
N ALA A 117 -8.78 -14.39 14.63
CA ALA A 117 -9.60 -15.45 14.05
C ALA A 117 -8.86 -16.22 12.94
N TRP A 118 -8.03 -15.55 12.15
CA TRP A 118 -7.31 -16.15 11.02
C TRP A 118 -5.91 -16.67 11.37
N LEU A 119 -5.35 -16.35 12.53
CA LEU A 119 -4.03 -16.81 12.95
C LEU A 119 -3.83 -18.33 12.87
N PRO A 120 -4.79 -19.20 13.28
CA PRO A 120 -4.57 -20.64 13.26
C PRO A 120 -4.38 -21.22 11.86
N TRP A 121 -5.01 -20.62 10.84
CA TRP A 121 -4.96 -21.12 9.47
C TRP A 121 -3.55 -21.07 8.86
N PRO A 122 -2.88 -19.90 8.70
CA PRO A 122 -1.53 -19.86 8.17
C PRO A 122 -0.52 -20.57 9.07
N ALA A 123 -0.68 -20.51 10.39
CA ALA A 123 0.21 -21.22 11.32
C ALA A 123 0.19 -22.74 11.09
N TYR A 124 -0.96 -23.32 10.76
CA TYR A 124 -1.08 -24.73 10.42
C TYR A 124 -0.64 -25.05 8.99
N THR A 125 -1.04 -24.22 8.02
CA THR A 125 -0.86 -24.50 6.59
C THR A 125 0.58 -24.26 6.12
N VAL A 126 1.21 -23.19 6.60
CA VAL A 126 2.58 -22.80 6.22
C VAL A 126 3.62 -23.58 7.04
N GLY A 127 3.28 -24.04 8.24
CA GLY A 127 4.13 -24.90 9.05
C GLY A 127 5.43 -24.20 9.51
N SER A 128 6.59 -24.81 9.20
CA SER A 128 7.91 -24.34 9.68
C SER A 128 8.34 -22.98 9.11
N VAL A 129 7.75 -22.54 8.01
CA VAL A 129 8.06 -21.23 7.38
C VAL A 129 7.22 -20.10 7.99
N PHE A 130 6.23 -20.41 8.82
CA PHE A 130 5.37 -19.43 9.43
C PHE A 130 6.11 -18.57 10.46
N ASP A 131 6.18 -17.25 10.21
CA ASP A 131 6.64 -16.26 11.17
C ASP A 131 5.45 -15.43 11.68
N GLY A 132 5.22 -15.49 12.99
CA GLY A 132 4.14 -14.74 13.65
C GLY A 132 4.34 -13.23 13.58
N LEU A 133 5.59 -12.74 13.52
CA LEU A 133 5.87 -11.31 13.36
C LEU A 133 5.51 -10.83 11.95
N ASP A 134 5.94 -11.54 10.91
CA ASP A 134 5.58 -11.24 9.52
C ASP A 134 4.06 -11.29 9.32
N TYR A 135 3.37 -12.24 9.94
CA TYR A 135 1.91 -12.31 9.94
C TYR A 135 1.26 -11.05 10.57
N LEU A 136 1.71 -10.65 11.75
CA LEU A 136 1.17 -9.46 12.42
C LEU A 136 1.47 -8.18 11.65
N LEU A 137 2.67 -8.06 11.08
CA LEU A 137 3.06 -6.93 10.23
C LEU A 137 2.23 -6.89 8.95
N ALA A 138 2.00 -8.02 8.29
CA ALA A 138 1.19 -8.09 7.09
C ALA A 138 -0.26 -7.66 7.38
N TYR A 139 -0.92 -8.21 8.40
CA TYR A 139 -2.27 -7.78 8.77
C TYR A 139 -2.31 -6.32 9.24
N GLY A 140 -1.33 -5.89 10.05
CA GLY A 140 -1.24 -4.51 10.53
C GLY A 140 -1.08 -3.49 9.39
N ILE A 141 -0.26 -3.80 8.38
CA ILE A 141 0.02 -2.90 7.26
C ILE A 141 -1.03 -3.03 6.16
N LEU A 142 -1.33 -4.26 5.72
CA LEU A 142 -2.18 -4.48 4.55
C LEU A 142 -3.67 -4.30 4.88
N MET A 143 -4.12 -4.75 6.03
CA MET A 143 -5.49 -4.54 6.50
C MET A 143 -5.58 -3.31 7.42
N GLY A 144 -4.77 -3.24 8.47
CA GLY A 144 -4.92 -2.27 9.55
C GLY A 144 -4.85 -0.81 9.09
N LEU A 145 -4.01 -0.49 8.11
CA LEU A 145 -3.94 0.86 7.53
C LEU A 145 -5.02 1.11 6.46
N ALA A 146 -5.58 0.06 5.83
CA ALA A 146 -6.67 0.22 4.86
C ALA A 146 -7.97 0.70 5.49
N LEU A 147 -8.30 0.17 6.68
CA LEU A 147 -9.54 0.49 7.36
C LEU A 147 -9.70 1.99 7.67
N PRO A 148 -8.71 2.68 8.29
CA PRO A 148 -8.80 4.12 8.53
C PRO A 148 -8.81 4.94 7.24
N LEU A 149 -8.12 4.52 6.16
CA LEU A 149 -8.19 5.20 4.87
C LEU A 149 -9.62 5.27 4.36
N CYS A 150 -10.34 4.16 4.39
CA CYS A 150 -11.73 4.08 3.95
C CYS A 150 -12.69 4.90 4.83
N ILE A 151 -12.47 4.93 6.15
CA ILE A 151 -13.25 5.75 7.10
C ILE A 151 -13.03 7.24 6.83
N LEU A 152 -11.78 7.67 6.65
CA LEU A 152 -11.44 9.07 6.36
C LEU A 152 -12.04 9.52 5.03
N LEU A 153 -11.92 8.69 3.98
CA LEU A 153 -12.51 8.98 2.67
C LEU A 153 -14.03 9.13 2.76
N ALA A 154 -14.70 8.15 3.38
CA ALA A 154 -16.16 8.18 3.53
C ALA A 154 -16.62 9.36 4.38
N GLY A 155 -15.90 9.67 5.48
CA GLY A 155 -16.19 10.82 6.33
C GLY A 155 -16.01 12.15 5.60
N ALA A 156 -14.95 12.30 4.80
CA ALA A 156 -14.72 13.48 3.98
C ALA A 156 -15.82 13.62 2.90
N ALA A 157 -16.09 12.55 2.16
CA ALA A 157 -17.13 12.51 1.13
C ALA A 157 -18.49 12.96 1.70
N TRP A 158 -18.87 12.45 2.87
CA TRP A 158 -20.08 12.87 3.55
C TRP A 158 -20.08 14.34 3.94
N GLN A 159 -19.00 14.85 4.46
CA GLN A 159 -18.93 16.26 4.88
C GLN A 159 -19.04 17.23 3.70
N PHE A 160 -18.49 16.87 2.54
CA PHE A 160 -18.59 17.68 1.32
C PHE A 160 -19.99 17.63 0.71
N THR A 161 -20.56 16.44 0.55
CA THR A 161 -21.79 16.25 -0.23
C THR A 161 -23.07 16.39 0.60
N ARG A 162 -23.04 15.94 1.87
CA ARG A 162 -24.18 15.80 2.76
C ARG A 162 -25.31 14.93 2.18
N ARG A 163 -24.99 14.11 1.17
CA ARG A 163 -25.91 13.19 0.51
C ARG A 163 -25.31 11.80 0.52
N PHE A 164 -26.08 10.83 0.98
CA PHE A 164 -25.63 9.45 1.11
C PHE A 164 -25.26 8.84 -0.24
N ASP A 165 -26.14 9.01 -1.23
CA ASP A 165 -25.98 8.52 -2.59
C ASP A 165 -24.71 9.03 -3.25
N LEU A 166 -24.48 10.35 -3.25
CA LEU A 166 -23.29 10.96 -3.84
C LEU A 166 -21.99 10.55 -3.12
N SER A 167 -22.04 10.47 -1.79
CA SER A 167 -20.88 10.02 -1.00
C SER A 167 -20.53 8.56 -1.30
N LEU A 168 -21.55 7.71 -1.43
CA LEU A 168 -21.37 6.30 -1.77
C LEU A 168 -20.76 6.14 -3.17
N VAL A 169 -21.29 6.86 -4.16
CA VAL A 169 -20.75 6.85 -5.53
C VAL A 169 -19.31 7.32 -5.54
N LEU A 170 -18.97 8.41 -4.84
CA LEU A 170 -17.60 8.91 -4.77
C LEU A 170 -16.63 7.88 -4.17
N VAL A 171 -16.98 7.25 -3.07
CA VAL A 171 -16.17 6.19 -2.44
C VAL A 171 -16.05 5.00 -3.37
N ALA A 172 -17.14 4.56 -4.00
CA ALA A 172 -17.14 3.43 -4.93
C ALA A 172 -16.28 3.68 -6.17
N VAL A 173 -16.36 4.88 -6.76
CA VAL A 173 -15.52 5.26 -7.92
C VAL A 173 -14.04 5.27 -7.55
N LEU A 174 -13.65 5.90 -6.44
CA LEU A 174 -12.25 5.94 -6.02
C LEU A 174 -11.72 4.57 -5.64
N ALA A 175 -12.54 3.70 -5.06
CA ALA A 175 -12.17 2.31 -4.80
C ALA A 175 -12.02 1.52 -6.10
N ALA A 176 -12.95 1.66 -7.03
CA ALA A 176 -12.88 1.01 -8.34
C ALA A 176 -11.64 1.44 -9.13
N LEU A 177 -11.30 2.74 -9.15
CA LEU A 177 -10.08 3.24 -9.78
C LEU A 177 -8.82 2.59 -9.18
N SER A 178 -8.74 2.46 -7.85
CA SER A 178 -7.62 1.80 -7.18
C SER A 178 -7.50 0.32 -7.57
N LEU A 179 -8.64 -0.38 -7.70
CA LEU A 179 -8.66 -1.82 -7.98
C LEU A 179 -8.51 -2.18 -9.46
N THR A 180 -8.75 -1.22 -10.37
CA THR A 180 -8.72 -1.46 -11.82
C THR A 180 -7.65 -0.63 -12.52
N VAL A 181 -7.92 0.65 -12.76
CA VAL A 181 -7.07 1.53 -13.57
C VAL A 181 -5.70 1.76 -12.93
N TRP A 182 -5.66 1.93 -11.59
CA TRP A 182 -4.42 2.21 -10.84
C TRP A 182 -3.74 0.97 -10.26
N ARG A 183 -4.20 -0.22 -10.62
CA ARG A 183 -3.69 -1.48 -10.03
C ARG A 183 -2.18 -1.68 -10.23
N GLY A 184 -1.64 -1.22 -11.37
CA GLY A 184 -0.20 -1.29 -11.68
C GLY A 184 0.62 -0.12 -11.14
N GLU A 185 -0.04 0.94 -10.70
CA GLU A 185 0.62 2.17 -10.29
C GLU A 185 0.87 2.18 -8.78
N TRP A 186 2.08 1.86 -8.38
CA TRP A 186 2.45 1.71 -6.97
C TRP A 186 1.99 2.87 -6.08
N GLN A 187 2.06 4.11 -6.56
CA GLN A 187 1.68 5.29 -5.79
C GLN A 187 0.16 5.53 -5.73
N LEU A 188 -0.60 5.03 -6.68
CA LEU A 188 -2.02 5.33 -6.84
C LEU A 188 -2.94 4.22 -6.32
N CYS A 189 -2.44 3.00 -6.15
CA CYS A 189 -3.21 1.87 -5.64
C CYS A 189 -3.43 1.94 -4.10
N TRP A 190 -4.06 3.02 -3.64
CA TRP A 190 -4.23 3.33 -2.23
C TRP A 190 -4.99 2.28 -1.41
N LEU A 191 -5.93 1.58 -2.01
CA LEU A 191 -6.76 0.57 -1.36
C LEU A 191 -6.11 -0.82 -1.36
N ASN A 192 -5.36 -1.14 -2.41
CA ASN A 192 -4.67 -2.41 -2.62
C ASN A 192 -3.18 -2.14 -2.90
N PRO A 193 -2.29 -2.14 -1.89
CA PRO A 193 -0.88 -1.87 -2.14
C PRO A 193 -0.28 -2.90 -3.09
N CYS A 194 0.61 -2.45 -3.97
CA CYS A 194 1.36 -3.34 -4.85
C CYS A 194 2.36 -4.16 -4.02
N VAL A 195 1.92 -5.31 -3.54
CA VAL A 195 2.78 -6.34 -2.96
C VAL A 195 2.92 -7.42 -4.00
N TRP A 196 4.11 -7.51 -4.60
CA TRP A 196 4.35 -8.48 -5.67
C TRP A 196 4.34 -9.91 -5.15
N ALA A 197 5.05 -10.15 -4.06
CA ALA A 197 5.10 -11.43 -3.36
C ALA A 197 5.59 -11.24 -1.92
N LEU A 198 5.22 -12.15 -1.03
CA LEU A 198 5.95 -12.43 0.19
C LEU A 198 6.82 -13.66 -0.04
N SER A 199 8.07 -13.60 0.38
CA SER A 199 9.02 -14.71 0.25
C SER A 199 8.82 -15.72 1.39
N ASP A 200 8.92 -17.01 1.04
CA ASP A 200 8.94 -18.10 2.01
C ASP A 200 10.34 -18.31 2.63
N ASP A 201 11.40 -17.84 1.95
CA ASP A 201 12.80 -18.09 2.32
C ASP A 201 13.52 -16.84 2.83
N PHE A 202 13.03 -15.65 2.52
CA PHE A 202 13.69 -14.39 2.85
C PHE A 202 12.81 -13.47 3.67
N SER A 203 13.44 -12.54 4.40
CA SER A 203 12.72 -11.52 5.17
C SER A 203 11.81 -10.65 4.30
N ASN A 204 10.56 -10.52 4.71
CA ASN A 204 9.52 -9.73 4.05
C ASN A 204 9.50 -8.26 4.47
N PHE A 205 10.43 -7.86 5.35
CA PHE A 205 10.44 -6.52 5.93
C PHE A 205 10.50 -5.40 4.88
N ARG A 206 11.30 -5.56 3.80
CA ARG A 206 11.40 -4.52 2.76
C ARG A 206 10.11 -4.33 2.00
N VAL A 207 9.45 -5.41 1.62
CA VAL A 207 8.17 -5.39 0.90
C VAL A 207 7.08 -4.77 1.76
N LEU A 208 6.96 -5.22 3.01
CA LEU A 208 5.99 -4.67 3.96
C LEU A 208 6.28 -3.22 4.31
N ARG A 209 7.55 -2.82 4.43
CA ARG A 209 7.97 -1.44 4.63
C ARG A 209 7.54 -0.53 3.48
N SER A 210 7.70 -0.97 2.22
CA SER A 210 7.26 -0.20 1.06
C SER A 210 5.75 0.00 1.04
N ALA A 211 4.99 -1.08 1.32
CA ALA A 211 3.55 -1.02 1.45
C ALA A 211 3.10 -0.10 2.59
N ALA A 212 3.77 -0.14 3.75
CA ALA A 212 3.50 0.75 4.88
C ALA A 212 3.74 2.21 4.51
N TYR A 213 4.85 2.52 3.83
CA TYR A 213 5.17 3.88 3.40
C TYR A 213 4.08 4.45 2.49
N MET A 214 3.66 3.71 1.49
CA MET A 214 2.58 4.11 0.60
C MET A 214 1.26 4.32 1.36
N ARG A 215 0.89 3.39 2.24
CA ARG A 215 -0.31 3.51 3.08
C ARG A 215 -0.27 4.74 3.99
N LEU A 216 0.87 5.03 4.63
CA LEU A 216 1.03 6.20 5.49
C LEU A 216 0.98 7.51 4.67
N THR A 217 1.55 7.54 3.46
CA THR A 217 1.42 8.67 2.55
C THR A 217 -0.05 8.97 2.22
N TRP A 218 -0.83 7.96 1.88
CA TRP A 218 -2.27 8.11 1.64
C TRP A 218 -3.05 8.48 2.91
N LEU A 219 -2.63 7.97 4.06
CA LEU A 219 -3.24 8.33 5.34
C LEU A 219 -3.08 9.82 5.62
N LEU A 220 -1.89 10.40 5.37
CA LEU A 220 -1.66 11.84 5.46
C LEU A 220 -2.55 12.61 4.48
N GLY A 221 -2.64 12.16 3.23
CA GLY A 221 -3.48 12.79 2.20
C GLY A 221 -4.96 12.76 2.57
N LEU A 222 -5.51 11.61 2.91
CA LEU A 222 -6.92 11.48 3.26
C LEU A 222 -7.27 12.16 4.61
N ALA A 223 -6.34 12.16 5.58
CA ALA A 223 -6.50 12.96 6.79
C ALA A 223 -6.52 14.46 6.47
N GLY A 224 -5.68 14.93 5.54
CA GLY A 224 -5.68 16.30 5.04
C GLY A 224 -6.99 16.66 4.34
N VAL A 225 -7.50 15.80 3.46
CA VAL A 225 -8.81 15.96 2.79
C VAL A 225 -9.95 15.96 3.82
N TRP A 226 -9.89 15.08 4.81
CA TRP A 226 -10.89 15.06 5.89
C TRP A 226 -10.83 16.34 6.74
N ALA A 227 -9.62 16.83 7.08
CA ALA A 227 -9.46 18.11 7.78
C ALA A 227 -9.95 19.30 6.92
N LEU A 228 -9.69 19.29 5.61
CA LEU A 228 -10.22 20.29 4.69
C LEU A 228 -11.75 20.31 4.68
N SER A 229 -12.37 19.13 4.75
CA SER A 229 -13.83 19.00 4.81
C SER A 229 -14.47 19.65 6.04
N TRP A 230 -13.68 20.00 7.09
CA TRP A 230 -14.17 20.77 8.24
C TRP A 230 -14.67 22.16 7.86
N LEU A 231 -14.18 22.72 6.76
CA LEU A 231 -14.69 23.99 6.24
C LEU A 231 -16.14 23.88 5.77
N CYS A 232 -16.56 22.68 5.33
CA CYS A 232 -17.89 22.39 4.83
C CYS A 232 -18.90 21.97 5.93
N ILE A 233 -18.47 21.90 7.20
CA ILE A 233 -19.36 21.56 8.30
C ILE A 233 -20.44 22.64 8.46
N ARG A 234 -21.68 22.27 8.18
CA ARG A 234 -22.84 23.17 8.29
C ARG A 234 -23.19 23.44 9.75
N ARG A 235 -23.65 24.65 10.01
CA ARG A 235 -24.16 25.06 11.32
C ARG A 235 -25.63 25.44 11.19
N TYR A 236 -26.41 25.01 12.17
CA TYR A 236 -27.83 25.37 12.25
C TYR A 236 -28.02 26.90 12.22
N GLY A 237 -29.04 27.36 11.51
CA GLY A 237 -29.35 28.77 11.36
C GLY A 237 -28.40 29.58 10.45
N LYS A 238 -27.39 28.93 9.83
CA LYS A 238 -26.52 29.60 8.88
C LYS A 238 -26.57 28.87 7.54
N GLY A 239 -26.68 29.63 6.46
CA GLY A 239 -26.55 29.09 5.11
C GLY A 239 -25.17 28.47 4.85
N PRO A 240 -24.97 27.76 3.72
CA PRO A 240 -23.67 27.10 3.39
C PRO A 240 -22.50 28.08 3.40
N LEU A 241 -22.65 29.25 2.78
CA LEU A 241 -21.62 30.31 2.72
C LEU A 241 -21.29 30.91 4.10
N GLY A 242 -22.32 31.13 4.93
CA GLY A 242 -22.14 31.65 6.30
C GLY A 242 -21.44 30.61 7.21
N SER A 243 -21.68 29.33 7.01
CA SER A 243 -21.01 28.25 7.73
C SER A 243 -19.56 28.13 7.31
N LEU A 244 -19.28 28.22 6.01
CA LEU A 244 -17.92 28.22 5.43
C LEU A 244 -17.09 29.40 5.96
N ALA A 245 -17.61 30.63 5.83
CA ALA A 245 -16.95 31.85 6.30
C ALA A 245 -16.60 31.78 7.79
N ARG A 246 -17.52 31.28 8.64
CA ARG A 246 -17.25 31.12 10.07
C ARG A 246 -16.25 30.00 10.37
N SER A 247 -16.27 28.93 9.59
CA SER A 247 -15.29 27.84 9.75
C SER A 247 -13.88 28.28 9.35
N ALA A 248 -13.76 29.08 8.29
CA ALA A 248 -12.51 29.64 7.80
C ALA A 248 -11.88 30.67 8.76
N ARG A 249 -12.66 31.39 9.56
CA ARG A 249 -12.14 32.36 10.57
C ARG A 249 -11.21 31.71 11.59
N ARG A 250 -11.31 30.40 11.83
CA ARG A 250 -10.37 29.68 12.68
C ARG A 250 -9.21 29.18 11.82
N VAL A 251 -8.16 29.98 11.68
CA VAL A 251 -7.01 29.78 10.80
C VAL A 251 -6.35 28.42 10.97
N TYR A 252 -6.35 27.83 12.17
CA TYR A 252 -5.76 26.51 12.42
C TYR A 252 -6.38 25.38 11.58
N ARG A 253 -7.65 25.52 11.14
CA ARG A 253 -8.34 24.48 10.37
C ARG A 253 -7.78 24.34 8.96
N PRO A 254 -7.77 25.41 8.14
CA PRO A 254 -7.15 25.33 6.82
C PRO A 254 -5.65 25.10 6.92
N LEU A 255 -4.97 25.64 7.95
CA LEU A 255 -3.54 25.43 8.15
C LEU A 255 -3.20 23.95 8.40
N LEU A 256 -3.94 23.26 9.28
CA LEU A 256 -3.76 21.85 9.54
C LEU A 256 -4.01 20.99 8.29
N ALA A 257 -5.08 21.28 7.56
CA ALA A 257 -5.38 20.58 6.31
C ALA A 257 -4.26 20.77 5.29
N LEU A 258 -3.79 22.01 5.12
CA LEU A 258 -2.68 22.32 4.21
C LEU A 258 -1.40 21.61 4.63
N ALA A 259 -1.04 21.64 5.92
CA ALA A 259 0.14 20.97 6.44
C ALA A 259 0.12 19.46 6.15
N LEU A 260 -1.02 18.79 6.39
CA LEU A 260 -1.17 17.36 6.09
C LEU A 260 -1.07 17.06 4.59
N LEU A 261 -1.67 17.89 3.73
CA LEU A 261 -1.56 17.73 2.28
C LEU A 261 -0.15 18.00 1.77
N LEU A 262 0.56 18.99 2.31
CA LEU A 262 1.95 19.23 1.98
C LEU A 262 2.86 18.09 2.45
N CYS A 263 2.64 17.54 3.64
CA CYS A 263 3.35 16.34 4.12
C CYS A 263 3.08 15.13 3.21
N CYS A 264 1.84 14.96 2.75
CA CYS A 264 1.50 13.92 1.77
C CYS A 264 2.27 14.13 0.46
N GLY A 265 2.22 15.35 -0.11
CA GLY A 265 2.94 15.68 -1.34
C GLY A 265 4.44 15.49 -1.21
N TRP A 266 5.01 15.89 -0.08
CA TRP A 266 6.43 15.66 0.22
C TRP A 266 6.75 14.17 0.32
N SER A 267 5.96 13.42 1.10
CA SER A 267 6.13 11.96 1.22
C SER A 267 6.02 11.26 -0.13
N TYR A 268 5.07 11.69 -0.97
CA TYR A 268 4.89 11.18 -2.33
C TYR A 268 6.11 11.47 -3.22
N ALA A 269 6.66 12.68 -3.17
CA ALA A 269 7.81 13.09 -4.00
C ALA A 269 9.14 12.49 -3.51
N ALA A 270 9.30 12.34 -2.19
CA ALA A 270 10.56 11.91 -1.56
C ALA A 270 10.65 10.39 -1.34
N GLN A 271 9.62 9.61 -1.76
CA GLN A 271 9.59 8.18 -1.48
C GLN A 271 10.81 7.45 -2.08
N PRO A 272 11.43 6.52 -1.30
CA PRO A 272 12.70 5.90 -1.66
C PRO A 272 12.56 4.57 -2.42
N PHE A 273 11.33 4.14 -2.71
CA PHE A 273 11.06 2.79 -3.23
C PHE A 273 10.78 2.74 -4.73
N ILE A 274 10.56 3.88 -5.39
CA ILE A 274 10.47 3.93 -6.86
C ILE A 274 11.87 4.00 -7.41
N ASP A 275 12.18 3.06 -8.27
CA ASP A 275 13.33 3.15 -9.14
C ASP A 275 13.12 4.35 -10.08
N ARG A 276 14.01 5.32 -9.98
CA ARG A 276 14.06 6.52 -10.83
C ARG A 276 15.13 6.40 -11.91
N SER A 277 15.85 5.28 -11.94
CA SER A 277 16.70 4.95 -13.05
C SER A 277 15.83 4.70 -14.29
N ASN A 278 16.47 4.66 -15.43
CA ASN A 278 15.78 4.57 -16.72
C ASN A 278 14.70 3.47 -16.72
N PRO A 279 13.41 3.79 -16.97
CA PRO A 279 12.33 2.79 -17.01
C PRO A 279 12.55 1.70 -18.09
N ASP A 280 13.35 1.99 -19.10
CA ASP A 280 13.71 1.03 -20.14
C ASP A 280 14.61 -0.10 -19.63
N LEU A 281 15.21 0.05 -18.44
CA LEU A 281 16.04 -0.98 -17.80
C LEU A 281 15.24 -2.03 -17.02
N THR A 282 13.93 -1.90 -16.92
CA THR A 282 13.07 -2.83 -16.16
C THR A 282 12.62 -4.05 -16.95
N VAL A 283 12.89 -4.10 -18.24
CA VAL A 283 12.54 -5.24 -19.09
C VAL A 283 13.63 -6.29 -18.97
N MET A 284 13.34 -7.39 -18.27
CA MET A 284 14.17 -8.58 -18.33
C MET A 284 13.86 -9.30 -19.65
N SER A 285 14.69 -9.15 -20.65
CA SER A 285 14.68 -9.98 -21.82
C SER A 285 15.65 -11.14 -21.61
N PHE A 286 15.20 -12.35 -21.93
CA PHE A 286 16.08 -13.51 -21.96
C PHE A 286 16.75 -13.53 -23.33
N PHE A 287 18.03 -13.33 -23.31
CA PHE A 287 18.85 -13.28 -24.47
C PHE A 287 19.53 -14.63 -24.67
N GLU A 288 19.34 -15.24 -25.82
CA GLU A 288 20.06 -16.45 -26.17
C GLU A 288 21.49 -16.07 -26.60
N ILE A 289 22.47 -16.35 -25.73
CA ILE A 289 23.87 -16.26 -26.09
C ILE A 289 24.13 -17.28 -27.21
N PRO A 290 24.74 -16.90 -28.36
CA PRO A 290 25.02 -17.82 -29.42
C PRO A 290 25.82 -19.00 -28.88
N TYR A 291 25.36 -20.21 -29.19
CA TYR A 291 26.06 -21.42 -28.85
C TYR A 291 27.41 -21.45 -29.57
N LEU A 292 28.48 -21.53 -28.81
CA LEU A 292 29.85 -21.63 -29.34
C LEU A 292 30.25 -23.12 -29.41
N GLU A 293 30.40 -23.62 -30.62
CA GLU A 293 30.81 -25.02 -30.84
C GLU A 293 32.22 -25.28 -30.29
N GLY A 294 32.35 -26.28 -29.43
CA GLY A 294 33.62 -26.64 -28.80
C GLY A 294 33.99 -25.79 -27.58
N VAL A 295 33.13 -24.88 -27.12
CA VAL A 295 33.32 -24.16 -25.84
C VAL A 295 32.33 -24.65 -24.82
N THR A 296 32.83 -25.16 -23.70
CA THR A 296 32.01 -25.68 -22.61
C THR A 296 32.16 -24.80 -21.39
N PHE A 297 31.03 -24.40 -20.82
CA PHE A 297 30.96 -23.66 -19.54
C PHE A 297 31.22 -24.65 -18.40
N VAL A 298 32.20 -24.36 -17.55
CA VAL A 298 32.59 -25.23 -16.44
C VAL A 298 32.07 -24.73 -15.11
N SER A 299 32.31 -23.46 -14.79
CA SER A 299 31.88 -22.88 -13.50
C SER A 299 31.79 -21.37 -13.55
N ARG A 300 30.97 -20.84 -12.63
CA ARG A 300 30.84 -19.41 -12.37
C ARG A 300 30.97 -19.14 -10.88
N THR A 301 31.76 -18.14 -10.53
CA THR A 301 31.83 -17.60 -9.17
C THR A 301 31.53 -16.10 -9.22
N ALA A 302 30.61 -15.63 -8.38
CA ALA A 302 30.31 -14.23 -8.29
C ALA A 302 30.45 -13.76 -6.84
N GLN A 303 31.09 -12.60 -6.65
CA GLN A 303 31.17 -11.88 -5.40
C GLN A 303 30.43 -10.56 -5.57
N VAL A 304 29.44 -10.30 -4.73
CA VAL A 304 28.56 -9.13 -4.82
C VAL A 304 28.64 -8.33 -3.54
N PHE A 305 28.89 -7.04 -3.66
CA PHE A 305 29.04 -6.10 -2.56
C PHE A 305 27.94 -5.01 -2.64
N PRO A 306 26.79 -5.22 -1.99
CA PRO A 306 25.71 -4.23 -1.99
C PRO A 306 26.03 -3.11 -1.00
N ASP A 307 25.96 -1.87 -1.46
CA ASP A 307 25.90 -0.69 -0.59
C ASP A 307 24.46 -0.24 -0.42
N THR A 308 23.85 -0.62 0.69
CA THR A 308 22.45 -0.33 0.98
C THR A 308 22.20 1.16 1.30
N LYS A 309 23.25 1.94 1.61
CA LYS A 309 23.15 3.37 1.89
C LYS A 309 23.18 4.18 0.59
N ALA A 310 24.11 3.85 -0.29
CA ALA A 310 24.21 4.47 -1.61
C ALA A 310 23.17 3.95 -2.61
N GLY A 311 22.55 2.80 -2.34
CA GLY A 311 21.66 2.14 -3.29
C GLY A 311 22.39 1.57 -4.50
N THR A 312 23.68 1.25 -4.35
CA THR A 312 24.54 0.73 -5.42
C THR A 312 24.99 -0.70 -5.13
N VAL A 313 25.30 -1.43 -6.18
CA VAL A 313 25.86 -2.78 -6.11
C VAL A 313 27.16 -2.81 -6.90
N SER A 314 28.23 -3.27 -6.30
CA SER A 314 29.47 -3.59 -7.00
C SER A 314 29.75 -5.09 -6.90
N GLY A 315 30.50 -5.63 -7.83
CA GLY A 315 30.79 -7.07 -7.80
C GLY A 315 31.87 -7.49 -8.79
N ARG A 316 32.31 -8.71 -8.62
CA ARG A 316 33.22 -9.40 -9.54
C ARG A 316 32.63 -10.75 -9.89
N ALA A 317 32.56 -11.08 -11.18
CA ALA A 317 32.18 -12.40 -11.67
C ALA A 317 33.37 -13.06 -12.37
N SER A 318 33.64 -14.32 -12.06
CA SER A 318 34.66 -15.15 -12.72
C SER A 318 33.96 -16.31 -13.39
N PHE A 319 34.27 -16.53 -14.65
CA PHE A 319 33.74 -17.62 -15.45
C PHE A 319 34.88 -18.52 -15.87
N ARG A 320 34.65 -19.82 -15.84
CA ARG A 320 35.62 -20.82 -16.34
C ARG A 320 35.01 -21.53 -17.54
N PHE A 321 35.69 -21.45 -18.65
CA PHE A 321 35.34 -22.12 -19.89
C PHE A 321 36.46 -23.11 -20.28
N GLU A 322 36.08 -24.17 -20.96
CA GLU A 322 36.99 -25.12 -21.60
C GLU A 322 36.77 -25.03 -23.11
N ASN A 323 37.80 -24.68 -23.86
CA ASN A 323 37.75 -24.58 -25.31
C ASN A 323 38.45 -25.81 -25.91
N THR A 324 37.67 -26.69 -26.51
CA THR A 324 38.12 -27.91 -27.19
C THR A 324 38.11 -27.79 -28.72
N SER A 325 37.71 -26.61 -29.25
CA SER A 325 37.60 -26.38 -30.70
C SER A 325 38.94 -26.32 -31.43
N GLY A 326 40.05 -26.13 -30.69
CA GLY A 326 41.36 -25.93 -31.27
C GLY A 326 41.56 -24.59 -31.99
N GLN A 327 40.58 -23.70 -31.92
CA GLN A 327 40.60 -22.37 -32.52
C GLN A 327 40.37 -21.31 -31.47
N GLU A 328 40.81 -20.08 -31.75
CA GLU A 328 40.50 -18.92 -30.94
C GLU A 328 38.99 -18.62 -31.06
N GLN A 329 38.34 -18.47 -29.92
CA GLN A 329 36.89 -18.21 -29.84
C GLN A 329 36.63 -16.91 -29.14
N LYS A 330 35.68 -16.12 -29.68
CA LYS A 330 35.20 -14.86 -29.09
C LYS A 330 34.03 -15.19 -28.19
N VAL A 331 34.10 -14.83 -26.90
CA VAL A 331 33.06 -15.10 -25.93
C VAL A 331 32.33 -13.77 -25.64
N ALA A 332 31.00 -13.78 -25.73
CA ALA A 332 30.16 -12.66 -25.44
C ALA A 332 29.32 -12.95 -24.17
N PHE A 333 29.09 -11.93 -23.36
CA PHE A 333 28.28 -12.00 -22.17
C PHE A 333 27.18 -10.96 -22.20
N GLY A 334 25.96 -11.35 -21.87
CA GLY A 334 24.88 -10.40 -21.58
C GLY A 334 25.13 -9.74 -20.23
N VAL A 335 25.15 -8.42 -20.20
CA VAL A 335 25.30 -7.59 -19.01
C VAL A 335 24.13 -6.65 -18.90
N ASN A 336 23.54 -6.52 -17.69
CA ASN A 336 22.50 -5.53 -17.50
C ASN A 336 23.05 -4.12 -17.80
N PRO A 337 22.37 -3.31 -18.63
CA PRO A 337 22.86 -1.98 -19.02
C PRO A 337 23.00 -0.98 -17.88
N GLY A 338 22.44 -1.29 -16.70
CA GLY A 338 22.66 -0.51 -15.48
C GLY A 338 24.02 -0.71 -14.81
N TYR A 339 24.82 -1.72 -15.25
CA TYR A 339 26.16 -1.94 -14.73
C TYR A 339 27.21 -1.26 -15.61
N THR A 340 28.21 -0.67 -14.93
CA THR A 340 29.42 -0.18 -15.59
C THR A 340 30.50 -1.25 -15.44
N VAL A 341 30.94 -1.83 -16.54
CA VAL A 341 32.07 -2.76 -16.55
C VAL A 341 33.35 -1.95 -16.51
N SER A 342 34.19 -2.17 -15.51
CA SER A 342 35.42 -1.40 -15.31
C SER A 342 36.68 -2.18 -15.70
N ASP A 343 36.64 -3.51 -15.65
CA ASP A 343 37.82 -4.34 -15.83
C ASP A 343 37.41 -5.76 -16.31
N VAL A 344 38.13 -6.28 -17.30
CA VAL A 344 37.96 -7.63 -17.83
C VAL A 344 39.33 -8.30 -17.96
N GLN A 345 39.47 -9.48 -17.37
CA GLN A 345 40.71 -10.25 -17.40
C GLN A 345 40.44 -11.65 -17.95
N ALA A 346 41.32 -12.11 -18.82
CA ALA A 346 41.41 -13.51 -19.27
C ALA A 346 42.68 -14.16 -18.75
N ASN A 347 42.56 -15.22 -17.96
CA ASN A 347 43.68 -15.92 -17.31
C ASN A 347 44.62 -15.01 -16.50
N GLY A 348 44.06 -13.96 -15.87
CA GLY A 348 44.80 -12.98 -15.07
C GLY A 348 45.51 -11.89 -15.86
N VAL A 349 45.28 -11.80 -17.17
CA VAL A 349 45.79 -10.74 -18.05
C VAL A 349 44.63 -9.86 -18.50
N ASP A 350 44.84 -8.55 -18.42
CA ASP A 350 43.84 -7.55 -18.86
C ASP A 350 43.63 -7.70 -20.38
N VAL A 351 42.35 -7.78 -20.77
CA VAL A 351 41.97 -7.88 -22.16
C VAL A 351 41.09 -6.68 -22.56
N PRO A 352 41.27 -6.19 -23.80
CA PRO A 352 40.39 -5.17 -24.32
C PRO A 352 38.98 -5.74 -24.49
N PHE A 353 37.98 -4.95 -24.10
CA PHE A 353 36.57 -5.33 -24.21
C PHE A 353 35.76 -4.15 -24.77
N THR A 354 34.61 -4.46 -25.36
CA THR A 354 33.67 -3.49 -25.81
C THR A 354 32.30 -3.80 -25.17
N VAL A 355 31.59 -2.78 -24.75
CA VAL A 355 30.23 -2.89 -24.29
C VAL A 355 29.32 -2.25 -25.32
N SER A 356 28.55 -3.04 -26.04
CA SER A 356 27.59 -2.56 -27.03
C SER A 356 26.17 -2.65 -26.49
N ALA A 357 25.38 -1.59 -26.70
CA ALA A 357 23.95 -1.65 -26.41
C ALA A 357 23.24 -2.50 -27.47
N TYR A 358 22.55 -3.53 -27.03
CA TYR A 358 21.72 -4.33 -27.93
C TYR A 358 20.35 -3.69 -28.04
N GLN A 359 20.10 -2.99 -29.15
CA GLN A 359 18.93 -2.11 -29.31
C GLN A 359 17.58 -2.84 -29.28
N GLU A 360 17.57 -4.13 -29.59
CA GLU A 360 16.33 -4.91 -29.70
C GLU A 360 15.77 -5.39 -28.34
N TYR A 361 16.62 -5.48 -27.31
CA TYR A 361 16.26 -6.07 -26.02
C TYR A 361 16.70 -5.25 -24.80
N ASN A 362 17.14 -4.01 -24.96
CA ASN A 362 17.69 -3.18 -23.87
C ASN A 362 18.75 -3.88 -23.02
N GLU A 363 19.64 -4.65 -23.66
CA GLU A 363 20.75 -5.34 -23.00
C GLU A 363 22.08 -4.75 -23.46
N ALA A 364 23.10 -4.84 -22.61
CA ALA A 364 24.47 -4.55 -22.96
C ALA A 364 25.19 -5.87 -23.24
N LEU A 365 25.84 -5.97 -24.41
CA LEU A 365 26.69 -7.08 -24.79
C LEU A 365 28.15 -6.71 -24.49
N LEU A 366 28.81 -7.52 -23.68
CA LEU A 366 30.23 -7.42 -23.40
C LEU A 366 30.97 -8.42 -24.33
N GLU A 367 31.71 -7.91 -25.29
CA GLU A 367 32.49 -8.69 -26.22
C GLU A 367 34.01 -8.52 -26.01
#